data_281c799f8487ef2c4b43bdd901f73d15
#
_entry.id   281c799f8487ef2c4b43bdd901f73d15
#
_cell.length_a   1.000
_cell.length_b   1.000
_cell.length_c   1.000
_cell.angle_alpha   90.00
_cell.angle_beta   90.00
_cell.angle_gamma   90.00
#
_symmetry.space_group_name_H-M   'P 1'
#
loop_
_entity.id
_entity.type
_entity.pdbx_description
1 polymer ?
#
loop_
_entity_poly.entity_id
_entity_poly.type
_entity_poly.pdbx_seq_one_letter_code
_entity_poly.pdbx_strand_id
1 'polypeptide(L)'
;IIPIIETLQRILDEIAAEPVLNGFVFPDILQGAELKVDKRKRISQENSNVQDRVIKICQDVLHWEVRPSGTWCRHSYGTNLAHARVEEKYISESMGHSTSKSITDRYIAQYPLETQFEYNSKLLDLEPKVTEEDIKNMTEEQKTEMLLKLLAKK
;
A
#
# COMPACT_ATOMS: atom_id res chain seq x y z
N ILE A 1 -10.27 6.08 11.40
CA ILE A 1 -10.42 4.62 11.30
C ILE A 1 -9.80 4.21 9.96
N ILE A 2 -8.99 3.17 9.96
CA ILE A 2 -8.37 2.61 8.74
C ILE A 2 -8.90 1.18 8.60
N PRO A 3 -9.49 0.80 7.46
CA PRO A 3 -9.93 -0.57 7.24
C PRO A 3 -8.72 -1.50 7.11
N ILE A 4 -8.74 -2.61 7.82
CA ILE A 4 -7.71 -3.64 7.73
C ILE A 4 -8.27 -4.77 6.86
N ILE A 5 -7.73 -4.90 5.64
CA ILE A 5 -8.07 -5.99 4.73
C ILE A 5 -7.43 -7.30 5.20
N GLU A 6 -7.99 -8.44 4.82
CA GLU A 6 -7.56 -9.76 5.29
C GLU A 6 -6.05 -10.01 5.14
N THR A 7 -5.47 -9.63 4.00
CA THR A 7 -4.03 -9.78 3.76
C THR A 7 -3.20 -8.98 4.76
N LEU A 8 -3.62 -7.76 5.07
CA LEU A 8 -2.95 -6.93 6.07
C LEU A 8 -3.13 -7.51 7.48
N GLN A 9 -4.33 -8.03 7.80
CA GLN A 9 -4.58 -8.67 9.09
C GLN A 9 -3.63 -9.85 9.32
N ARG A 10 -3.47 -10.73 8.33
CA ARG A 10 -2.52 -11.85 8.43
C ARG A 10 -1.09 -11.41 8.71
N ILE A 11 -0.63 -10.35 8.05
CA ILE A 11 0.70 -9.80 8.29
C ILE A 11 0.80 -9.25 9.73
N LEU A 12 -0.22 -8.52 10.19
CA LEU A 12 -0.22 -7.99 11.54
C LEU A 12 -0.24 -9.09 12.59
N ASP A 13 -0.99 -10.17 12.38
CA ASP A 13 -1.05 -11.32 13.29
C ASP A 13 0.32 -12.02 13.45
N GLU A 14 1.19 -11.93 12.43
CA GLU A 14 2.54 -12.50 12.49
C GLU A 14 3.56 -11.59 13.20
N ILE A 15 3.46 -10.27 13.02
CA ILE A 15 4.56 -9.37 13.38
C ILE A 15 4.18 -8.22 14.32
N ALA A 16 2.88 -7.99 14.55
CA ALA A 16 2.42 -6.93 15.44
C ALA A 16 2.35 -7.42 16.90
N ALA A 17 2.49 -6.49 17.83
CA ALA A 17 2.19 -6.77 19.23
C ALA A 17 0.69 -6.94 19.45
N GLU A 18 0.33 -7.64 20.54
CA GLU A 18 -1.06 -7.75 20.98
C GLU A 18 -1.73 -6.37 21.09
N PRO A 19 -2.97 -6.24 20.60
CA PRO A 19 -3.67 -4.96 20.60
C PRO A 19 -3.89 -4.42 22.02
N VAL A 20 -3.35 -3.25 22.29
CA VAL A 20 -3.55 -2.53 23.55
C VAL A 20 -4.07 -1.13 23.27
N LEU A 21 -5.05 -0.69 24.05
CA LEU A 21 -5.61 0.66 23.88
C LEU A 21 -4.50 1.72 23.98
N ASN A 22 -4.38 2.56 22.96
CA ASN A 22 -3.30 3.56 22.80
C ASN A 22 -1.88 2.98 22.75
N GLY A 23 -1.75 1.66 22.54
CA GLY A 23 -0.46 1.00 22.34
C GLY A 23 0.10 1.24 20.93
N PHE A 24 1.36 0.88 20.77
CA PHE A 24 2.01 0.87 19.46
C PHE A 24 1.87 -0.50 18.83
N VAL A 25 1.68 -0.54 17.52
CA VAL A 25 1.63 -1.79 16.74
C VAL A 25 2.98 -2.52 16.81
N PHE A 26 4.08 -1.79 16.81
CA PHE A 26 5.45 -2.31 16.88
C PHE A 26 6.22 -1.66 18.05
N PRO A 27 5.93 -2.01 19.31
CA PRO A 27 6.58 -1.38 20.47
C PRO A 27 8.10 -1.64 20.54
N ASP A 28 8.57 -2.76 20.01
CA ASP A 28 9.98 -3.17 20.05
C ASP A 28 10.88 -2.18 19.30
N ILE A 29 10.37 -1.51 18.28
CA ILE A 29 11.09 -0.45 17.56
C ILE A 29 11.55 0.65 18.52
N LEU A 30 10.76 0.93 19.55
CA LEU A 30 11.04 2.00 20.50
C LEU A 30 12.17 1.67 21.46
N GLN A 31 12.50 0.38 21.65
CA GLN A 31 13.56 -0.08 22.55
C GLN A 31 13.51 0.55 23.95
N GLY A 32 12.29 0.68 24.51
CA GLY A 32 12.08 1.28 25.82
C GLY A 32 12.18 2.81 25.88
N ALA A 33 12.26 3.51 24.74
CA ALA A 33 12.27 4.97 24.72
C ALA A 33 10.95 5.55 25.24
N GLU A 34 11.01 6.41 26.25
CA GLU A 34 9.86 7.07 26.86
C GLU A 34 9.65 8.48 26.32
N LEU A 35 10.72 9.23 26.13
CA LEU A 35 10.66 10.61 25.66
C LEU A 35 10.26 10.70 24.20
N LYS A 36 9.42 11.66 23.85
CA LYS A 36 8.94 11.88 22.48
C LYS A 36 10.07 12.07 21.47
N VAL A 37 11.17 12.70 21.88
CA VAL A 37 12.34 12.94 21.02
C VAL A 37 13.04 11.61 20.70
N ASP A 38 13.23 10.75 21.71
CA ASP A 38 13.90 9.47 21.53
C ASP A 38 13.04 8.48 20.73
N LYS A 39 11.74 8.45 20.96
CA LYS A 39 10.78 7.71 20.13
C LYS A 39 10.90 8.10 18.65
N ARG A 40 10.95 9.41 18.36
CA ARG A 40 11.13 9.89 16.98
C ARG A 40 12.46 9.43 16.36
N LYS A 41 13.55 9.48 17.12
CA LYS A 41 14.86 8.99 16.64
C LYS A 41 14.82 7.50 16.32
N ARG A 42 14.21 6.67 17.19
CA ARG A 42 14.07 5.22 16.97
C ARG A 42 13.24 4.93 15.73
N ILE A 43 12.09 5.58 15.58
CA ILE A 43 11.23 5.43 14.40
C ILE A 43 11.98 5.86 13.13
N SER A 44 12.69 6.99 13.16
CA SER A 44 13.48 7.45 12.01
C SER A 44 14.59 6.47 11.64
N GLN A 45 15.28 5.92 12.62
CA GLN A 45 16.33 4.93 12.39
C GLN A 45 15.75 3.64 11.77
N GLU A 46 14.62 3.15 12.28
CA GLU A 46 14.03 1.93 11.73
C GLU A 46 13.46 2.16 10.33
N ASN A 47 12.90 3.32 10.03
CA ASN A 47 12.51 3.67 8.67
C ASN A 47 13.71 3.61 7.70
N SER A 48 14.89 4.08 8.11
CA SER A 48 16.10 3.96 7.31
C SER A 48 16.53 2.50 7.14
N ASN A 49 16.50 1.70 8.20
CA ASN A 49 16.83 0.28 8.17
C ASN A 49 15.90 -0.49 7.21
N VAL A 50 14.59 -0.23 7.28
CA VAL A 50 13.60 -0.85 6.37
C VAL A 50 13.87 -0.46 4.94
N GLN A 51 14.14 0.82 4.68
CA GLN A 51 14.47 1.29 3.33
C GLN A 51 15.71 0.61 2.77
N ASP A 52 16.77 0.48 3.56
CA ASP A 52 18.02 -0.19 3.13
C ASP A 52 17.78 -1.67 2.83
N ARG A 53 16.97 -2.36 3.65
CA ARG A 53 16.58 -3.75 3.37
C ARG A 53 15.78 -3.90 2.08
N VAL A 54 14.80 -3.01 1.85
CA VAL A 54 14.00 -3.01 0.61
C VAL A 54 14.89 -2.76 -0.61
N ILE A 55 15.82 -1.80 -0.54
CA ILE A 55 16.78 -1.53 -1.61
C ILE A 55 17.61 -2.78 -1.94
N LYS A 56 18.13 -3.47 -0.91
CA LYS A 56 18.89 -4.72 -1.12
C LYS A 56 18.04 -5.79 -1.80
N ILE A 57 16.80 -6.00 -1.36
CA ILE A 57 15.90 -6.97 -2.01
C ILE A 57 15.70 -6.60 -3.48
N CYS A 58 15.44 -5.32 -3.77
CA CYS A 58 15.22 -4.86 -5.14
C CYS A 58 16.48 -5.05 -6.01
N GLN A 59 17.66 -4.76 -5.49
CA GLN A 59 18.90 -4.86 -6.23
C GLN A 59 19.41 -6.32 -6.34
N ASP A 60 19.44 -7.04 -5.22
CA ASP A 60 20.09 -8.34 -5.14
C ASP A 60 19.19 -9.50 -5.61
N VAL A 61 17.85 -9.36 -5.41
CA VAL A 61 16.89 -10.42 -5.74
C VAL A 61 16.10 -10.10 -7.00
N LEU A 62 15.63 -8.87 -7.14
CA LEU A 62 14.81 -8.46 -8.29
C LEU A 62 15.64 -7.85 -9.44
N HIS A 63 16.94 -7.63 -9.21
CA HIS A 63 17.86 -7.05 -10.17
C HIS A 63 17.41 -5.69 -10.76
N TRP A 64 16.77 -4.88 -9.93
CA TRP A 64 16.35 -3.54 -10.31
C TRP A 64 17.54 -2.58 -10.26
N GLU A 65 17.72 -1.77 -11.31
CA GLU A 65 18.76 -0.74 -11.35
C GLU A 65 18.42 0.48 -10.50
N VAL A 66 17.14 0.66 -10.15
CA VAL A 66 16.63 1.80 -9.40
C VAL A 66 16.57 1.50 -7.89
N ARG A 67 16.70 2.56 -7.10
CA ARG A 67 16.60 2.50 -5.63
C ARG A 67 15.21 2.99 -5.19
N PRO A 68 14.27 2.11 -4.84
CA PRO A 68 12.96 2.54 -4.37
C PRO A 68 13.06 3.27 -3.03
N SER A 69 12.12 4.15 -2.77
CA SER A 69 11.97 4.85 -1.50
C SER A 69 10.60 4.56 -0.89
N GLY A 70 10.41 4.82 0.41
CA GLY A 70 9.11 4.69 1.05
C GLY A 70 8.01 5.52 0.38
N THR A 71 8.38 6.62 -0.28
CA THR A 71 7.46 7.45 -1.05
C THR A 71 6.86 6.71 -2.25
N TRP A 72 7.58 5.74 -2.83
CA TRP A 72 7.07 4.91 -3.93
C TRP A 72 5.83 4.10 -3.53
N CYS A 73 5.82 3.53 -2.31
CA CYS A 73 4.65 2.83 -1.81
C CYS A 73 3.43 3.75 -1.79
N ARG A 74 3.63 4.99 -1.36
CA ARG A 74 2.57 6.01 -1.33
C ARG A 74 2.10 6.38 -2.73
N HIS A 75 3.02 6.57 -3.68
CA HIS A 75 2.67 6.84 -5.08
C HIS A 75 1.94 5.65 -5.70
N SER A 76 2.43 4.43 -5.48
CA SER A 76 1.78 3.21 -5.98
C SER A 76 0.36 3.07 -5.43
N TYR A 77 0.16 3.32 -4.13
CA TYR A 77 -1.17 3.30 -3.52
C TYR A 77 -2.12 4.25 -4.25
N GLY A 78 -1.76 5.53 -4.37
CA GLY A 78 -2.61 6.53 -5.01
C GLY A 78 -2.86 6.23 -6.50
N THR A 79 -1.81 5.86 -7.24
CA THR A 79 -1.89 5.55 -8.67
C THR A 79 -2.76 4.32 -8.93
N ASN A 80 -2.57 3.26 -8.14
CA ASN A 80 -3.31 2.02 -8.32
C ASN A 80 -4.80 2.20 -8.02
N LEU A 81 -5.14 2.93 -6.96
CA LEU A 81 -6.53 3.25 -6.67
C LEU A 81 -7.16 4.14 -7.76
N ALA A 82 -6.42 5.12 -8.29
CA ALA A 82 -6.89 5.94 -9.40
C ALA A 82 -7.14 5.10 -10.67
N HIS A 83 -6.24 4.15 -11.00
CA HIS A 83 -6.44 3.21 -12.10
C HIS A 83 -7.63 2.28 -11.86
N ALA A 84 -7.90 1.89 -10.61
CA ALA A 84 -9.09 1.14 -10.20
C ALA A 84 -10.37 1.99 -10.15
N ARG A 85 -10.30 3.24 -10.63
CA ARG A 85 -11.42 4.19 -10.67
C ARG A 85 -12.04 4.48 -9.31
N VAL A 86 -11.21 4.50 -8.28
CA VAL A 86 -11.61 4.95 -6.96
C VAL A 86 -11.65 6.48 -6.95
N GLU A 87 -12.58 7.05 -6.22
CA GLU A 87 -12.75 8.50 -6.14
C GLU A 87 -11.50 9.21 -5.64
N GLU A 88 -11.05 10.25 -6.33
CA GLU A 88 -9.86 11.03 -5.98
C GLU A 88 -9.96 11.63 -4.56
N LYS A 89 -11.16 12.03 -4.15
CA LYS A 89 -11.41 12.52 -2.81
C LYS A 89 -11.06 11.47 -1.76
N TYR A 90 -11.49 10.22 -1.94
CA TYR A 90 -11.15 9.13 -1.04
C TYR A 90 -9.64 8.91 -0.98
N ILE A 91 -8.97 8.85 -2.15
CA ILE A 91 -7.52 8.67 -2.25
C ILE A 91 -6.80 9.77 -1.46
N SER A 92 -7.19 11.02 -1.65
CA SER A 92 -6.62 12.17 -0.96
C SER A 92 -6.80 12.09 0.56
N GLU A 93 -8.01 11.77 1.03
CA GLU A 93 -8.32 11.62 2.46
C GLU A 93 -7.56 10.45 3.08
N SER A 94 -7.52 9.28 2.44
CA SER A 94 -6.83 8.10 2.92
C SER A 94 -5.31 8.29 3.01
N MET A 95 -4.75 9.11 2.12
CA MET A 95 -3.35 9.51 2.15
C MET A 95 -3.06 10.61 3.20
N GLY A 96 -4.08 11.11 3.89
CA GLY A 96 -3.92 12.16 4.89
C GLY A 96 -3.54 13.52 4.31
N HIS A 97 -3.86 13.77 3.03
CA HIS A 97 -3.70 15.09 2.46
C HIS A 97 -4.74 16.01 3.10
N SER A 98 -4.28 17.12 3.66
CA SER A 98 -5.18 18.22 4.04
C SER A 98 -5.63 18.91 2.76
N THR A 99 -6.72 18.47 2.17
CA THR A 99 -7.42 19.28 1.18
C THR A 99 -7.83 20.58 1.88
N SER A 100 -7.60 21.74 1.23
CA SER A 100 -8.21 22.98 1.67
C SER A 100 -9.70 22.72 1.79
N LYS A 101 -10.19 22.63 3.02
CA LYS A 101 -11.57 22.21 3.29
C LYS A 101 -12.49 23.20 2.61
N SER A 102 -13.01 22.84 1.46
CA SER A 102 -14.18 23.47 0.89
C SER A 102 -15.27 23.55 1.97
N ILE A 103 -16.07 24.60 1.95
CA ILE A 103 -17.22 24.70 2.88
C ILE A 103 -18.05 23.41 2.80
N THR A 104 -18.20 22.85 1.61
CA THR A 104 -18.91 21.59 1.33
C THR A 104 -18.27 20.38 2.04
N ASP A 105 -16.95 20.31 2.14
CA ASP A 105 -16.24 19.18 2.79
C ASP A 105 -16.50 19.07 4.29
N ARG A 106 -16.98 20.17 4.92
CA ARG A 106 -17.38 20.15 6.33
C ARG A 106 -18.70 19.42 6.57
N TYR A 107 -19.51 19.29 5.54
CA TYR A 107 -20.84 18.67 5.60
C TYR A 107 -20.86 17.23 5.06
N ILE A 108 -19.78 16.81 4.38
CA ILE A 108 -19.67 15.44 3.85
C ILE A 108 -19.06 14.57 4.94
N ALA A 109 -19.81 13.56 5.38
CA ALA A 109 -19.32 12.55 6.32
C ALA A 109 -18.14 11.77 5.70
N GLN A 110 -17.33 11.18 6.56
CA GLN A 110 -16.30 10.22 6.12
C GLN A 110 -16.95 9.06 5.37
N TYR A 111 -16.21 8.46 4.44
CA TYR A 111 -16.69 7.29 3.73
C TYR A 111 -17.07 6.16 4.70
N PRO A 112 -18.21 5.48 4.51
CA PRO A 112 -18.57 4.30 5.30
C PRO A 112 -17.44 3.25 5.28
N LEU A 113 -17.32 2.47 6.35
CA LEU A 113 -16.27 1.44 6.45
C LEU A 113 -16.36 0.43 5.31
N GLU A 114 -17.56 0.04 4.93
CA GLU A 114 -17.82 -0.89 3.80
C GLU A 114 -17.23 -0.35 2.51
N THR A 115 -17.46 0.92 2.21
CA THR A 115 -16.91 1.59 1.01
C THR A 115 -15.37 1.67 1.08
N GLN A 116 -14.83 1.94 2.26
CA GLN A 116 -13.38 1.96 2.46
C GLN A 116 -12.78 0.57 2.25
N PHE A 117 -13.43 -0.50 2.72
CA PHE A 117 -13.03 -1.88 2.47
C PHE A 117 -13.06 -2.22 0.98
N GLU A 118 -14.17 -1.91 0.29
CA GLU A 118 -14.30 -2.12 -1.14
C GLU A 118 -13.16 -1.45 -1.92
N TYR A 119 -12.90 -0.18 -1.62
CA TYR A 119 -11.87 0.59 -2.31
C TYR A 119 -10.46 0.03 -2.08
N ASN A 120 -10.12 -0.34 -0.84
CA ASN A 120 -8.81 -0.91 -0.54
C ASN A 120 -8.64 -2.34 -1.08
N SER A 121 -9.71 -3.12 -1.17
CA SER A 121 -9.67 -4.47 -1.76
C SER A 121 -9.27 -4.43 -3.23
N LYS A 122 -9.60 -3.36 -3.96
CA LYS A 122 -9.19 -3.17 -5.36
C LYS A 122 -7.66 -3.15 -5.55
N LEU A 123 -6.89 -2.88 -4.49
CA LEU A 123 -5.42 -2.98 -4.54
C LEU A 123 -4.93 -4.42 -4.66
N LEU A 124 -5.72 -5.39 -4.23
CA LEU A 124 -5.39 -6.82 -4.33
C LEU A 124 -5.77 -7.41 -5.69
N ASP A 125 -6.70 -6.79 -6.39
CA ASP A 125 -7.22 -7.22 -7.68
C ASP A 125 -6.45 -6.60 -8.87
N LEU A 126 -5.30 -5.98 -8.58
CA LEU A 126 -4.45 -5.40 -9.61
C LEU A 126 -3.76 -6.48 -10.41
N GLU A 127 -4.43 -6.94 -11.46
CA GLU A 127 -3.73 -7.68 -12.51
C GLU A 127 -2.77 -6.75 -13.24
N PRO A 128 -1.57 -7.24 -13.61
CA PRO A 128 -0.68 -6.47 -14.46
C PRO A 128 -1.45 -6.13 -15.74
N LYS A 129 -1.68 -4.84 -15.97
CA LYS A 129 -2.29 -4.40 -17.24
C LYS A 129 -1.28 -4.67 -18.33
N VAL A 130 -1.52 -5.72 -19.10
CA VAL A 130 -0.74 -6.02 -20.28
C VAL A 130 -1.04 -4.92 -21.30
N THR A 131 -0.03 -4.15 -21.66
CA THR A 131 -0.14 -3.10 -22.67
C THR A 131 -0.12 -3.71 -24.08
N GLU A 132 -0.55 -2.94 -25.09
CA GLU A 132 -0.45 -3.40 -26.47
C GLU A 132 1.00 -3.68 -26.91
N GLU A 133 1.97 -2.98 -26.32
CA GLU A 133 3.40 -3.22 -26.55
C GLU A 133 3.84 -4.54 -25.91
N ASP A 134 3.36 -4.86 -24.71
CA ASP A 134 3.65 -6.14 -24.07
C ASP A 134 3.11 -7.30 -24.93
N ILE A 135 1.88 -7.18 -25.44
CA ILE A 135 1.27 -8.19 -26.31
C ILE A 135 2.07 -8.39 -27.61
N LYS A 136 2.59 -7.30 -28.18
CA LYS A 136 3.42 -7.38 -29.41
C LYS A 136 4.75 -8.10 -29.16
N ASN A 137 5.30 -7.94 -27.95
CA ASN A 137 6.59 -8.53 -27.58
C ASN A 137 6.46 -9.96 -27.00
N MET A 138 5.24 -10.43 -26.73
CA MET A 138 4.97 -11.80 -26.27
C MET A 138 5.17 -12.83 -27.36
N THR A 139 5.73 -13.98 -26.98
CA THR A 139 5.75 -15.18 -27.85
C THR A 139 4.34 -15.73 -28.02
N GLU A 140 4.11 -16.53 -29.07
CA GLU A 140 2.80 -17.17 -29.32
C GLU A 140 2.38 -18.11 -28.17
N GLU A 141 3.34 -18.74 -27.51
CA GLU A 141 3.08 -19.57 -26.33
C GLU A 141 2.56 -18.75 -25.16
N GLN A 142 3.17 -17.59 -24.88
CA GLN A 142 2.75 -16.66 -23.82
C GLN A 142 1.37 -16.06 -24.10
N LYS A 143 1.06 -15.74 -25.35
CA LYS A 143 -0.27 -15.26 -25.77
C LYS A 143 -1.34 -16.33 -25.54
N THR A 144 -1.02 -17.58 -25.87
CA THR A 144 -1.93 -18.73 -25.69
C THR A 144 -2.20 -18.96 -24.19
N GLU A 145 -1.18 -18.95 -23.36
CA GLU A 145 -1.31 -19.10 -21.92
C GLU A 145 -2.17 -17.98 -21.30
N MET A 146 -1.96 -16.75 -21.76
CA MET A 146 -2.76 -15.61 -21.31
C MET A 146 -4.24 -15.75 -21.70
N LEU A 147 -4.53 -16.20 -22.92
CA LEU A 147 -5.89 -16.45 -23.38
C LEU A 147 -6.56 -17.56 -22.56
N LEU A 148 -5.84 -18.63 -22.24
CA LEU A 148 -6.34 -19.72 -21.40
C LEU A 148 -6.66 -19.22 -19.97
N LYS A 149 -5.82 -18.39 -19.39
CA LYS A 149 -6.08 -17.76 -18.07
C LYS A 149 -7.30 -16.85 -18.08
N LEU A 150 -7.54 -16.11 -19.16
CA LEU A 150 -8.73 -15.27 -19.31
C LEU A 150 -10.02 -16.08 -19.48
N LEU A 151 -9.95 -17.23 -20.17
CA LEU A 151 -11.10 -18.12 -20.36
C LEU A 151 -11.44 -18.92 -19.08
N ALA A 152 -10.44 -19.24 -18.25
CA ALA A 152 -10.64 -19.97 -17.00
C ALA A 152 -11.28 -19.12 -15.87
N LYS A 153 -11.34 -17.80 -16.04
CA LYS A 153 -11.95 -16.85 -15.08
C LYS A 153 -13.42 -16.55 -15.34
N LYS A 154 -14.05 -17.19 -16.30
CA LYS A 154 -15.50 -17.13 -16.54
C LYS A 154 -16.21 -18.29 -15.88
#